data_ae4d9b935dfd7f383d1f9d809508f7fb
#
_entry.id   ae4d9b935dfd7f383d1f9d809508f7fb
#
_cell.length_a   1.000
_cell.length_b   1.000
_cell.length_c   1.000
_cell.angle_alpha   90.00
_cell.angle_beta   90.00
_cell.angle_gamma   90.00
#
_symmetry.space_group_name_H-M   'P 1'
#
loop_
_entity.id
_entity.type
_entity.pdbx_description
1 polymer ?
#
loop_
_entity_poly.entity_id
_entity_poly.type
_entity_poly.pdbx_seq_one_letter_code
_entity_poly.pdbx_strand_id
1 'polypeptide(L)'
;MMEQYRIVIADDEVLSSMDLREMLEEAGHEVVGVGVDGVEALELVEKWKPDVAVLDVKMPRLDGLQAAKIIAHNQWAPVVLLTAFGDENIIKKAGESMVFGYVMKPVEEKNLFPTLTIAVSQFKKRIEIVQHVRQMEADIAEKKIMSRAKGLLMDCYGITENEAHRRIQVISMKRSMTLSEISQQIIKEIMARKNKSQ
;
A
#
# COMPACT_ATOMS: atom_id res chain seq x y z
N MET A 1 27.23 -5.97 1.53
CA MET A 1 26.41 -7.06 2.09
C MET A 1 25.05 -6.98 1.38
N MET A 2 24.52 -8.10 0.87
CA MET A 2 23.15 -8.12 0.35
C MET A 2 22.19 -7.95 1.52
N GLU A 3 21.10 -7.19 1.30
CA GLU A 3 20.04 -7.00 2.30
C GLU A 3 19.32 -8.34 2.48
N GLN A 4 19.15 -8.80 3.72
CA GLN A 4 18.42 -10.03 4.05
C GLN A 4 16.92 -9.76 3.94
N TYR A 5 16.19 -10.61 3.23
CA TYR A 5 14.74 -10.51 3.07
C TYR A 5 14.03 -11.70 3.69
N ARG A 6 12.81 -11.43 4.21
CA ARG A 6 11.83 -12.44 4.60
C ARG A 6 10.95 -12.74 3.39
N ILE A 7 10.91 -14.00 2.98
CA ILE A 7 10.33 -14.41 1.69
C ILE A 7 9.24 -15.47 1.91
N VAL A 8 8.10 -15.28 1.25
CA VAL A 8 7.09 -16.34 1.06
C VAL A 8 7.25 -16.89 -0.36
N ILE A 9 7.24 -18.21 -0.47
CA ILE A 9 7.29 -18.93 -1.75
C ILE A 9 5.94 -19.64 -1.97
N ALA A 10 5.45 -19.73 -3.21
CA ALA A 10 4.40 -20.65 -3.57
C ALA A 10 4.66 -21.25 -4.95
N ASP A 11 4.65 -22.57 -5.00
CA ASP A 11 4.86 -23.39 -6.20
C ASP A 11 4.19 -24.76 -5.95
N ASP A 12 3.38 -25.28 -6.87
CA ASP A 12 2.72 -26.58 -6.73
C ASP A 12 3.68 -27.74 -6.95
N GLU A 13 4.87 -27.49 -7.50
CA GLU A 13 5.92 -28.47 -7.66
C GLU A 13 6.86 -28.49 -6.45
N VAL A 14 6.73 -29.55 -5.63
CA VAL A 14 7.47 -29.68 -4.35
C VAL A 14 8.99 -29.58 -4.54
N LEU A 15 9.54 -30.21 -5.57
CA LEU A 15 10.98 -30.15 -5.83
C LEU A 15 11.43 -28.75 -6.19
N SER A 16 10.69 -28.06 -7.05
CA SER A 16 10.97 -26.67 -7.43
C SER A 16 10.96 -25.73 -6.21
N SER A 17 9.98 -25.87 -5.33
CA SER A 17 9.90 -25.09 -4.09
C SER A 17 11.02 -25.38 -3.09
N MET A 18 11.48 -26.63 -3.03
CA MET A 18 12.63 -27.01 -2.17
C MET A 18 13.95 -26.44 -2.71
N ASP A 19 14.23 -26.57 -3.99
CA ASP A 19 15.42 -26.02 -4.64
C ASP A 19 15.48 -24.49 -4.49
N LEU A 20 14.33 -23.83 -4.71
CA LEU A 20 14.21 -22.38 -4.56
C LEU A 20 14.44 -21.93 -3.12
N ARG A 21 13.91 -22.69 -2.15
CA ARG A 21 14.11 -22.43 -0.73
C ARG A 21 15.59 -22.54 -0.36
N GLU A 22 16.26 -23.62 -0.75
CA GLU A 22 17.67 -23.84 -0.49
C GLU A 22 18.53 -22.71 -1.06
N MET A 23 18.30 -22.34 -2.34
CA MET A 23 18.97 -21.24 -3.02
C MET A 23 18.83 -19.89 -2.24
N LEU A 24 17.62 -19.61 -1.73
CA LEU A 24 17.35 -18.35 -1.00
C LEU A 24 18.00 -18.36 0.40
N GLU A 25 17.92 -19.50 1.11
CA GLU A 25 18.50 -19.64 2.44
C GLU A 25 20.06 -19.64 2.39
N GLU A 26 20.68 -20.25 1.37
CA GLU A 26 22.13 -20.18 1.14
C GLU A 26 22.61 -18.76 0.84
N ALA A 27 21.80 -17.95 0.17
CA ALA A 27 22.09 -16.52 -0.05
C ALA A 27 21.87 -15.64 1.18
N GLY A 28 21.41 -16.21 2.31
CA GLY A 28 21.21 -15.53 3.58
C GLY A 28 19.83 -14.88 3.75
N HIS A 29 18.86 -15.20 2.89
CA HIS A 29 17.47 -14.80 3.06
C HIS A 29 16.71 -15.76 4.02
N GLU A 30 15.56 -15.34 4.52
CA GLU A 30 14.70 -16.15 5.40
C GLU A 30 13.42 -16.54 4.67
N VAL A 31 13.20 -17.85 4.42
CA VAL A 31 11.94 -18.34 3.88
C VAL A 31 10.94 -18.56 5.01
N VAL A 32 10.01 -17.62 5.19
CA VAL A 32 9.04 -17.61 6.30
C VAL A 32 7.78 -18.44 6.04
N GLY A 33 7.58 -18.90 4.80
CA GLY A 33 6.46 -19.74 4.44
C GLY A 33 6.58 -20.29 3.03
N VAL A 34 6.09 -21.55 2.84
CA VAL A 34 6.02 -22.22 1.55
C VAL A 34 4.59 -22.72 1.36
N GLY A 35 3.92 -22.27 0.31
CA GLY A 35 2.58 -22.68 -0.09
C GLY A 35 2.62 -23.51 -1.37
N VAL A 36 1.57 -24.27 -1.62
CA VAL A 36 1.42 -25.10 -2.82
C VAL A 36 0.47 -24.50 -3.86
N ASP A 37 -0.15 -23.38 -3.54
CA ASP A 37 -1.04 -22.64 -4.45
C ASP A 37 -1.27 -21.19 -4.01
N GLY A 38 -2.04 -20.45 -4.82
CA GLY A 38 -2.30 -19.05 -4.57
C GLY A 38 -3.14 -18.76 -3.32
N VAL A 39 -3.97 -19.69 -2.86
CA VAL A 39 -4.77 -19.51 -1.63
C VAL A 39 -3.85 -19.55 -0.41
N GLU A 40 -3.01 -20.57 -0.33
CA GLU A 40 -2.00 -20.68 0.73
C GLU A 40 -1.00 -19.53 0.68
N ALA A 41 -0.61 -19.10 -0.54
CA ALA A 41 0.23 -17.91 -0.70
C ALA A 41 -0.38 -16.67 -0.05
N LEU A 42 -1.69 -16.40 -0.25
CA LEU A 42 -2.39 -15.27 0.37
C LEU A 42 -2.39 -15.38 1.90
N GLU A 43 -2.73 -16.53 2.45
CA GLU A 43 -2.74 -16.77 3.90
C GLU A 43 -1.35 -16.55 4.53
N LEU A 44 -0.30 -17.07 3.86
CA LEU A 44 1.08 -16.92 4.32
C LEU A 44 1.56 -15.46 4.26
N VAL A 45 1.25 -14.74 3.17
CA VAL A 45 1.64 -13.33 3.02
C VAL A 45 0.92 -12.46 4.05
N GLU A 46 -0.37 -12.67 4.28
CA GLU A 46 -1.13 -11.92 5.29
C GLU A 46 -0.60 -12.17 6.71
N LYS A 47 -0.30 -13.44 7.02
CA LYS A 47 0.19 -13.86 8.34
C LYS A 47 1.61 -13.38 8.63
N TRP A 48 2.52 -13.56 7.69
CA TRP A 48 3.94 -13.33 7.93
C TRP A 48 4.44 -11.96 7.51
N LYS A 49 3.69 -11.24 6.65
CA LYS A 49 4.04 -9.92 6.11
C LYS A 49 5.49 -9.91 5.61
N PRO A 50 5.81 -10.72 4.59
CA PRO A 50 7.17 -10.85 4.07
C PRO A 50 7.62 -9.57 3.37
N ASP A 51 8.93 -9.45 3.15
CA ASP A 51 9.50 -8.38 2.33
C ASP A 51 9.20 -8.56 0.84
N VAL A 52 9.04 -9.83 0.41
CA VAL A 52 8.68 -10.19 -0.98
C VAL A 52 8.02 -11.57 -1.03
N ALA A 53 7.08 -11.75 -1.94
CA ALA A 53 6.51 -13.06 -2.29
C ALA A 53 7.01 -13.51 -3.66
N VAL A 54 7.43 -14.79 -3.77
CA VAL A 54 7.85 -15.42 -5.01
C VAL A 54 6.83 -16.50 -5.34
N LEU A 55 6.07 -16.33 -6.42
CA LEU A 55 4.94 -17.19 -6.75
C LEU A 55 5.09 -17.79 -8.14
N ASP A 56 4.88 -19.08 -8.25
CA ASP A 56 4.69 -19.67 -9.58
C ASP A 56 3.40 -19.14 -10.22
N VAL A 57 3.43 -18.97 -11.54
CA VAL A 57 2.25 -18.51 -12.29
C VAL A 57 1.18 -19.58 -12.32
N LYS A 58 1.59 -20.83 -12.59
CA LYS A 58 0.66 -21.95 -12.80
C LYS A 58 0.53 -22.77 -11.54
N MET A 59 -0.50 -22.50 -10.76
CA MET A 59 -0.83 -23.23 -9.55
C MET A 59 -2.31 -23.62 -9.54
N PRO A 60 -2.67 -24.72 -8.85
CA PRO A 60 -4.06 -25.13 -8.69
C PRO A 60 -4.86 -24.15 -7.82
N ARG A 61 -6.17 -24.28 -7.79
CA ARG A 61 -7.13 -23.46 -7.01
C ARG A 61 -7.10 -21.97 -7.39
N LEU A 62 -6.00 -21.30 -7.11
CA LEU A 62 -5.78 -19.87 -7.44
C LEU A 62 -4.39 -19.75 -8.10
N ASP A 63 -4.34 -19.22 -9.31
CA ASP A 63 -3.07 -19.02 -10.02
C ASP A 63 -2.26 -17.85 -9.41
N GLY A 64 -0.94 -17.86 -9.64
CA GLY A 64 -0.04 -16.87 -9.07
C GLY A 64 -0.32 -15.44 -9.54
N LEU A 65 -0.86 -15.26 -10.74
CA LEU A 65 -1.21 -13.93 -11.24
C LEU A 65 -2.43 -13.36 -10.52
N GLN A 66 -3.43 -14.20 -10.21
CA GLN A 66 -4.59 -13.82 -9.43
C GLN A 66 -4.21 -13.52 -7.98
N ALA A 67 -3.37 -14.38 -7.36
CA ALA A 67 -2.83 -14.14 -6.03
C ALA A 67 -2.03 -12.82 -5.98
N ALA A 68 -1.16 -12.57 -6.96
CA ALA A 68 -0.40 -11.33 -7.07
C ALA A 68 -1.29 -10.08 -7.13
N LYS A 69 -2.41 -10.12 -7.86
CA LYS A 69 -3.38 -9.02 -7.91
C LYS A 69 -3.98 -8.71 -6.54
N ILE A 70 -4.34 -9.73 -5.78
CA ILE A 70 -4.92 -9.58 -4.44
C ILE A 70 -3.88 -9.01 -3.47
N ILE A 71 -2.65 -9.55 -3.48
CA ILE A 71 -1.53 -9.07 -2.66
C ILE A 71 -1.21 -7.61 -2.96
N ALA A 72 -1.16 -7.25 -4.24
CA ALA A 72 -0.88 -5.90 -4.70
C ALA A 72 -2.00 -4.91 -4.36
N HIS A 73 -3.28 -5.32 -4.50
CA HIS A 73 -4.44 -4.50 -4.12
C HIS A 73 -4.43 -4.15 -2.64
N ASN A 74 -4.10 -5.11 -1.79
CA ASN A 74 -4.01 -4.93 -0.35
C ASN A 74 -2.68 -4.30 0.11
N GLN A 75 -1.73 -4.10 -0.80
CA GLN A 75 -0.39 -3.56 -0.50
C GLN A 75 0.37 -4.39 0.56
N TRP A 76 0.22 -5.71 0.54
CA TRP A 76 0.81 -6.58 1.55
C TRP A 76 2.31 -6.80 1.35
N ALA A 77 2.72 -7.09 0.10
CA ALA A 77 4.11 -7.30 -0.29
C ALA A 77 4.31 -7.10 -1.80
N PRO A 78 5.53 -6.85 -2.28
CA PRO A 78 5.86 -6.99 -3.69
C PRO A 78 5.82 -8.45 -4.11
N VAL A 79 5.39 -8.71 -5.34
CA VAL A 79 5.34 -10.07 -5.89
C VAL A 79 6.29 -10.19 -7.07
N VAL A 80 7.10 -11.23 -7.06
CA VAL A 80 7.90 -11.72 -8.18
C VAL A 80 7.27 -13.03 -8.68
N LEU A 81 6.93 -13.10 -9.95
CA LEU A 81 6.35 -14.30 -10.57
C LEU A 81 7.44 -15.18 -11.17
N LEU A 82 7.31 -16.48 -10.97
CA LEU A 82 8.07 -17.50 -11.70
C LEU A 82 7.24 -17.95 -12.90
N THR A 83 7.84 -17.99 -14.09
CA THR A 83 7.12 -18.29 -15.34
C THR A 83 7.91 -19.23 -16.23
N ALA A 84 7.22 -20.13 -16.92
CA ALA A 84 7.83 -21.00 -17.92
C ALA A 84 8.07 -20.26 -19.24
N PHE A 85 8.96 -20.78 -20.07
CA PHE A 85 9.19 -20.27 -21.42
C PHE A 85 7.92 -20.34 -22.27
N GLY A 86 7.55 -19.24 -22.92
CA GLY A 86 6.36 -19.17 -23.80
C GLY A 86 5.12 -18.49 -23.19
N ASP A 87 5.17 -18.05 -21.95
CA ASP A 87 4.06 -17.36 -21.28
C ASP A 87 4.04 -15.83 -21.55
N GLU A 88 4.49 -15.36 -22.74
CA GLU A 88 4.57 -13.93 -23.10
C GLU A 88 3.24 -13.19 -22.94
N ASN A 89 2.11 -13.86 -23.12
CA ASN A 89 0.79 -13.27 -22.90
C ASN A 89 0.52 -13.04 -21.39
N ILE A 90 1.17 -13.80 -20.51
CA ILE A 90 1.06 -13.63 -19.06
C ILE A 90 1.88 -12.44 -18.63
N ILE A 91 3.06 -12.23 -19.22
CA ILE A 91 3.91 -11.07 -18.97
C ILE A 91 3.20 -9.75 -19.34
N LYS A 92 2.46 -9.72 -20.47
CA LYS A 92 1.63 -8.56 -20.83
C LYS A 92 0.52 -8.29 -19.81
N LYS A 93 -0.16 -9.34 -19.34
CA LYS A 93 -1.18 -9.23 -18.27
C LYS A 93 -0.58 -8.89 -16.90
N ALA A 94 0.67 -9.29 -16.64
CA ALA A 94 1.39 -8.93 -15.42
C ALA A 94 1.70 -7.43 -15.33
N GLY A 95 1.96 -6.76 -16.47
CA GLY A 95 2.11 -5.30 -16.53
C GLY A 95 0.88 -4.53 -16.03
N GLU A 96 -0.33 -5.10 -16.18
CA GLU A 96 -1.59 -4.55 -15.65
C GLU A 96 -1.82 -4.93 -14.18
N SER A 97 -1.07 -5.90 -13.64
CA SER A 97 -1.35 -6.59 -12.37
C SER A 97 -0.51 -6.11 -11.20
N MET A 98 0.27 -5.03 -11.35
CA MET A 98 1.16 -4.51 -10.30
C MET A 98 2.18 -5.54 -9.76
N VAL A 99 2.63 -6.46 -10.61
CA VAL A 99 3.73 -7.38 -10.34
C VAL A 99 5.04 -6.60 -10.46
N PHE A 100 5.94 -6.78 -9.50
CA PHE A 100 7.19 -6.01 -9.42
C PHE A 100 8.35 -6.67 -10.16
N GLY A 101 8.19 -7.93 -10.59
CA GLY A 101 9.18 -8.64 -11.38
C GLY A 101 8.71 -10.01 -11.80
N TYR A 102 9.41 -10.61 -12.74
CA TYR A 102 9.24 -12.00 -13.14
C TYR A 102 10.60 -12.63 -13.40
N VAL A 103 10.70 -13.92 -13.15
CA VAL A 103 11.90 -14.74 -13.40
C VAL A 103 11.47 -15.96 -14.19
N MET A 104 12.21 -16.25 -15.25
CA MET A 104 11.93 -17.44 -16.09
C MET A 104 12.51 -18.70 -15.44
N LYS A 105 11.72 -19.79 -15.47
CA LYS A 105 12.21 -21.11 -15.10
C LYS A 105 13.08 -21.69 -16.25
N PRO A 106 14.22 -22.37 -15.97
CA PRO A 106 14.72 -22.67 -14.62
C PRO A 106 15.23 -21.42 -13.89
N VAL A 107 14.96 -21.35 -12.58
CA VAL A 107 15.36 -20.23 -11.75
C VAL A 107 16.87 -20.25 -11.53
N GLU A 108 17.52 -19.13 -11.81
CA GLU A 108 18.95 -18.96 -11.62
C GLU A 108 19.18 -17.76 -10.68
N GLU A 109 20.14 -17.88 -9.76
CA GLU A 109 20.52 -16.83 -8.80
C GLU A 109 20.78 -15.47 -9.44
N LYS A 110 21.50 -15.48 -10.56
CA LYS A 110 21.86 -14.25 -11.30
C LYS A 110 20.65 -13.45 -11.80
N ASN A 111 19.49 -14.11 -11.97
CA ASN A 111 18.24 -13.50 -12.42
C ASN A 111 17.31 -13.22 -11.22
N LEU A 112 17.28 -14.10 -10.24
CA LEU A 112 16.38 -14.02 -9.08
C LEU A 112 16.77 -12.88 -8.14
N PHE A 113 18.00 -12.86 -7.65
CA PHE A 113 18.40 -11.90 -6.61
C PHE A 113 18.34 -10.42 -7.04
N PRO A 114 18.79 -10.03 -8.25
CA PRO A 114 18.57 -8.67 -8.71
C PRO A 114 17.09 -8.32 -8.83
N THR A 115 16.25 -9.28 -9.27
CA THR A 115 14.80 -9.06 -9.40
C THR A 115 14.15 -8.86 -8.04
N LEU A 116 14.51 -9.64 -7.00
CA LEU A 116 14.03 -9.44 -5.64
C LEU A 116 14.39 -8.06 -5.11
N THR A 117 15.66 -7.66 -5.26
CA THR A 117 16.15 -6.35 -4.80
C THR A 117 15.38 -5.20 -5.47
N ILE A 118 15.18 -5.28 -6.78
CA ILE A 118 14.43 -4.27 -7.54
C ILE A 118 12.96 -4.24 -7.08
N ALA A 119 12.33 -5.42 -6.93
CA ALA A 119 10.93 -5.53 -6.52
C ALA A 119 10.70 -4.91 -5.15
N VAL A 120 11.52 -5.22 -4.16
CA VAL A 120 11.44 -4.65 -2.81
C VAL A 120 11.65 -3.14 -2.82
N SER A 121 12.68 -2.67 -3.55
CA SER A 121 12.98 -1.23 -3.65
C SER A 121 11.85 -0.44 -4.30
N GLN A 122 11.28 -0.95 -5.40
CA GLN A 122 10.17 -0.30 -6.10
C GLN A 122 8.89 -0.28 -5.25
N PHE A 123 8.62 -1.37 -4.53
CA PHE A 123 7.48 -1.44 -3.63
C PHE A 123 7.61 -0.44 -2.48
N LYS A 124 8.77 -0.37 -1.80
CA LYS A 124 9.03 0.62 -0.74
C LYS A 124 8.77 2.04 -1.25
N LYS A 125 9.34 2.42 -2.39
CA LYS A 125 9.11 3.73 -3.01
C LYS A 125 7.64 4.00 -3.33
N ARG A 126 6.92 3.00 -3.83
CA ARG A 126 5.49 3.12 -4.12
C ARG A 126 4.67 3.39 -2.85
N ILE A 127 4.94 2.66 -1.77
CA ILE A 127 4.25 2.87 -0.48
C ILE A 127 4.51 4.29 0.05
N GLU A 128 5.76 4.77 -0.01
CA GLU A 128 6.12 6.15 0.38
C GLU A 128 5.32 7.19 -0.42
N ILE A 129 5.25 7.02 -1.74
CA ILE A 129 4.48 7.94 -2.61
C ILE A 129 2.99 7.92 -2.23
N VAL A 130 2.40 6.74 -2.05
CA VAL A 130 0.98 6.62 -1.66
C VAL A 130 0.71 7.27 -0.31
N GLN A 131 1.58 7.08 0.67
CA GLN A 131 1.47 7.72 1.98
C GLN A 131 1.58 9.23 1.87
N HIS A 132 2.53 9.74 1.07
CA HIS A 132 2.70 11.17 0.86
C HIS A 132 1.49 11.80 0.18
N VAL A 133 0.93 11.15 -0.85
CA VAL A 133 -0.30 11.61 -1.52
C VAL A 133 -1.47 11.68 -0.53
N ARG A 134 -1.68 10.62 0.27
CA ARG A 134 -2.74 10.62 1.30
C ARG A 134 -2.58 11.75 2.31
N GLN A 135 -1.35 12.03 2.73
CA GLN A 135 -1.07 13.14 3.65
C GLN A 135 -1.40 14.50 3.00
N MET A 136 -0.98 14.69 1.75
CA MET A 136 -1.30 15.92 1.02
C MET A 136 -2.80 16.13 0.82
N GLU A 137 -3.55 15.05 0.52
CA GLU A 137 -5.01 15.10 0.39
C GLU A 137 -5.68 15.47 1.73
N ALA A 138 -5.20 14.91 2.84
CA ALA A 138 -5.68 15.25 4.18
C ALA A 138 -5.41 16.73 4.51
N ASP A 139 -4.21 17.23 4.23
CA ASP A 139 -3.83 18.63 4.45
C ASP A 139 -4.68 19.61 3.63
N ILE A 140 -4.98 19.25 2.37
CA ILE A 140 -5.87 20.04 1.51
C ILE A 140 -7.29 20.05 2.07
N ALA A 141 -7.81 18.89 2.51
CA ALA A 141 -9.13 18.80 3.12
C ALA A 141 -9.24 19.66 4.39
N GLU A 142 -8.23 19.60 5.26
CA GLU A 142 -8.19 20.46 6.46
C GLU A 142 -8.16 21.95 6.14
N LYS A 143 -7.30 22.38 5.19
CA LYS A 143 -7.25 23.77 4.73
C LYS A 143 -8.58 24.23 4.17
N LYS A 144 -9.29 23.39 3.42
CA LYS A 144 -10.60 23.68 2.85
C LYS A 144 -11.67 23.86 3.93
N ILE A 145 -11.68 22.99 4.94
CA ILE A 145 -12.59 23.09 6.09
C ILE A 145 -12.34 24.38 6.86
N MET A 146 -11.07 24.69 7.17
CA MET A 146 -10.71 25.93 7.87
C MET A 146 -11.09 27.18 7.08
N SER A 147 -10.81 27.22 5.78
CA SER A 147 -11.18 28.35 4.90
C SER A 147 -12.69 28.57 4.89
N ARG A 148 -13.48 27.49 4.82
CA ARG A 148 -14.95 27.58 4.88
C ARG A 148 -15.44 28.09 6.24
N ALA A 149 -14.86 27.64 7.35
CA ALA A 149 -15.22 28.12 8.69
C ALA A 149 -14.90 29.59 8.85
N LYS A 150 -13.72 30.05 8.39
CA LYS A 150 -13.36 31.48 8.38
C LYS A 150 -14.35 32.30 7.58
N GLY A 151 -14.67 31.89 6.34
CA GLY A 151 -15.65 32.60 5.51
C GLY A 151 -17.00 32.75 6.19
N LEU A 152 -17.53 31.69 6.81
CA LEU A 152 -18.79 31.74 7.53
C LEU A 152 -18.74 32.67 8.75
N LEU A 153 -17.62 32.70 9.48
CA LEU A 153 -17.42 33.63 10.59
C LEU A 153 -17.36 35.10 10.12
N MET A 154 -16.66 35.35 9.01
CA MET A 154 -16.59 36.67 8.39
C MET A 154 -17.99 37.15 7.96
N ASP A 155 -18.75 36.31 7.28
CA ASP A 155 -20.11 36.63 6.82
C ASP A 155 -21.09 36.87 7.97
N CYS A 156 -21.02 36.06 9.03
CA CYS A 156 -21.99 36.16 10.13
C CYS A 156 -21.69 37.26 11.15
N TYR A 157 -20.41 37.58 11.33
CA TYR A 157 -19.97 38.49 12.41
C TYR A 157 -19.27 39.74 11.91
N GLY A 158 -19.08 39.94 10.62
CA GLY A 158 -18.42 41.10 10.03
C GLY A 158 -16.95 41.27 10.43
N ILE A 159 -16.27 40.14 10.74
CA ILE A 159 -14.86 40.16 11.21
C ILE A 159 -13.88 39.89 10.06
N THR A 160 -12.64 40.30 10.26
CA THR A 160 -11.57 40.03 9.28
C THR A 160 -11.14 38.55 9.28
N GLU A 161 -10.47 38.11 8.22
CA GLU A 161 -9.95 36.74 8.11
C GLU A 161 -8.96 36.42 9.25
N ASN A 162 -8.09 37.37 9.60
CA ASN A 162 -7.13 37.19 10.70
C ASN A 162 -7.84 37.00 12.04
N GLU A 163 -8.91 37.74 12.27
CA GLU A 163 -9.69 37.63 13.49
C GLU A 163 -10.48 36.33 13.56
N ALA A 164 -11.06 35.87 12.43
CA ALA A 164 -11.71 34.59 12.32
C ALA A 164 -10.72 33.45 12.61
N HIS A 165 -9.53 33.50 12.03
CA HIS A 165 -8.46 32.52 12.29
C HIS A 165 -8.07 32.47 13.76
N ARG A 166 -7.83 33.65 14.38
CA ARG A 166 -7.48 33.73 15.79
C ARG A 166 -8.57 33.19 16.71
N ARG A 167 -9.84 33.42 16.40
CA ARG A 167 -10.97 32.88 17.17
C ARG A 167 -11.00 31.34 17.11
N ILE A 168 -10.79 30.74 15.92
CA ILE A 168 -10.71 29.30 15.76
C ILE A 168 -9.56 28.73 16.60
N GLN A 169 -8.38 29.37 16.58
CA GLN A 169 -7.22 28.95 17.38
C GLN A 169 -7.50 29.03 18.90
N VAL A 170 -8.08 30.11 19.37
CA VAL A 170 -8.38 30.29 20.81
C VAL A 170 -9.38 29.20 21.28
N ILE A 171 -10.40 28.88 20.47
CA ILE A 171 -11.37 27.86 20.82
C ILE A 171 -10.72 26.50 20.82
N SER A 172 -9.89 26.18 19.83
CA SER A 172 -9.11 24.94 19.73
C SER A 172 -8.28 24.71 20.99
N MET A 173 -7.51 25.72 21.42
CA MET A 173 -6.72 25.64 22.64
C MET A 173 -7.57 25.44 23.90
N LYS A 174 -8.69 26.18 24.03
CA LYS A 174 -9.57 26.08 25.21
C LYS A 174 -10.27 24.75 25.34
N ARG A 175 -10.59 24.10 24.20
CA ARG A 175 -11.32 22.82 24.17
C ARG A 175 -10.41 21.62 23.99
N SER A 176 -9.09 21.81 23.83
CA SER A 176 -8.12 20.74 23.51
C SER A 176 -8.55 19.92 22.29
N MET A 177 -9.07 20.60 21.28
CA MET A 177 -9.52 20.02 20.01
C MET A 177 -8.65 20.54 18.87
N THR A 178 -8.56 19.78 17.77
CA THR A 178 -7.83 20.22 16.57
C THR A 178 -8.52 21.42 15.90
N LEU A 179 -7.76 22.19 15.12
CA LEU A 179 -8.32 23.29 14.32
C LEU A 179 -9.38 22.80 13.32
N SER A 180 -9.19 21.62 12.79
CA SER A 180 -10.13 20.97 11.86
C SER A 180 -11.46 20.63 12.54
N GLU A 181 -11.43 20.01 13.71
CA GLU A 181 -12.62 19.68 14.48
C GLU A 181 -13.42 20.92 14.88
N ILE A 182 -12.74 21.96 15.38
CA ILE A 182 -13.39 23.24 15.71
C ILE A 182 -14.00 23.88 14.46
N SER A 183 -13.28 23.87 13.35
CA SER A 183 -13.79 24.40 12.08
C SER A 183 -15.05 23.67 11.61
N GLN A 184 -15.09 22.35 11.72
CA GLN A 184 -16.27 21.55 11.41
C GLN A 184 -17.45 21.87 12.34
N GLN A 185 -17.21 22.01 13.64
CA GLN A 185 -18.25 22.41 14.60
C GLN A 185 -18.84 23.79 14.26
N ILE A 186 -17.99 24.77 13.98
CA ILE A 186 -18.43 26.13 13.58
C ILE A 186 -19.30 26.07 12.32
N ILE A 187 -18.86 25.33 11.29
CA ILE A 187 -19.64 25.16 10.08
C ILE A 187 -21.02 24.57 10.38
N LYS A 188 -21.05 23.51 11.19
CA LYS A 188 -22.29 22.82 11.59
C LYS A 188 -23.24 23.73 12.36
N GLU A 189 -22.73 24.50 13.33
CA GLU A 189 -23.52 25.40 14.14
C GLU A 189 -24.11 26.57 13.33
N ILE A 190 -23.29 27.20 12.47
CA ILE A 190 -23.75 28.31 11.64
C ILE A 190 -24.79 27.85 10.62
N MET A 191 -24.56 26.70 9.97
CA MET A 191 -25.52 26.13 9.03
C MET A 191 -26.86 25.79 9.70
N ALA A 192 -26.83 25.21 10.90
CA ALA A 192 -28.04 24.89 11.67
C ALA A 192 -28.86 26.15 12.06
N ARG A 193 -28.18 27.29 12.35
CA ARG A 193 -28.85 28.56 12.62
C ARG A 193 -29.50 29.15 11.38
N LYS A 194 -28.81 29.12 10.22
CA LYS A 194 -29.36 29.61 8.95
C LYS A 194 -30.62 28.84 8.53
N ASN A 195 -30.66 27.52 8.75
CA ASN A 195 -31.83 26.69 8.43
C ASN A 195 -33.05 26.91 9.38
N LYS A 196 -32.84 27.46 10.57
CA LYS A 196 -33.93 27.81 11.52
C LYS A 196 -34.51 29.19 11.30
N SER A 197 -33.86 30.03 10.48
CA SER A 197 -34.27 31.43 10.21
C SER A 197 -34.93 31.59 8.85
N GLN A 198 -35.18 30.47 8.13
CA GLN A 198 -36.05 30.37 6.95
C GLN A 198 -37.34 29.65 7.30
#